data_20d9b9b41ff676f40f0961af187bfc79
#
_entry.id   20d9b9b41ff676f40f0961af187bfc79
#
_cell.length_a   1.000
_cell.length_b   1.000
_cell.length_c   1.000
_cell.angle_alpha   90.00
_cell.angle_beta   90.00
_cell.angle_gamma   90.00
#
_symmetry.space_group_name_H-M   'P 1'
#
loop_
_entity.id
_entity.type
_entity.pdbx_description
1 polymer ?
#
loop_
_entity_poly.entity_id
_entity_poly.type
_entity_poly.pdbx_seq_one_letter_code
_entity_poly.pdbx_strand_id
1 'polypeptide(L)'
;MKITGVRADPLLAELGLPLDDRGRVIVTPELRVQGRDDVWALGDCAHVPNGATPGRADPPTSQHALRQARRLVKNLGGEAKPYRYRMLGQVATLGRYKGIADVMGLRLRGFPAWFVTRSYHLYQLPLLSRKLRVVADWTTSLFFRRDIAELDVLRDTRR
;
A
#
# COMPACT_ATOMS: atom_id res chain seq x y z
N MET A 1 -8.41 3.43 22.62
CA MET A 1 -8.52 2.56 21.43
C MET A 1 -7.10 2.22 20.99
N LYS A 2 -6.65 0.96 21.15
CA LYS A 2 -5.34 0.53 20.65
C LYS A 2 -5.50 0.23 19.15
N ILE A 3 -4.89 1.04 18.30
CA ILE A 3 -4.77 0.75 16.88
C ILE A 3 -3.66 -0.29 16.75
N THR A 4 -4.05 -1.53 16.48
CA THR A 4 -3.11 -2.61 16.18
C THR A 4 -2.58 -2.40 14.77
N GLY A 5 -1.29 -2.09 14.66
CA GLY A 5 -0.60 -2.02 13.35
C GLY A 5 -0.47 -3.40 12.71
N VAL A 6 -0.05 -3.42 11.44
CA VAL A 6 0.29 -4.66 10.73
C VAL A 6 1.60 -5.21 11.29
N ARG A 7 1.62 -6.51 11.60
CA ARG A 7 2.85 -7.26 11.93
C ARG A 7 3.23 -8.14 10.76
N ALA A 8 4.51 -8.40 10.62
CA ALA A 8 5.01 -9.40 9.68
C ALA A 8 4.48 -10.79 10.05
N ASP A 9 4.26 -11.63 9.04
CA ASP A 9 3.77 -12.99 9.24
C ASP A 9 4.80 -13.83 10.01
N PRO A 10 4.39 -14.61 11.03
CA PRO A 10 5.29 -15.50 11.77
C PRO A 10 6.06 -16.48 10.90
N LEU A 11 5.52 -16.87 9.75
CA LEU A 11 6.19 -17.72 8.75
C LEU A 11 7.60 -17.22 8.39
N LEU A 12 7.81 -15.89 8.37
CA LEU A 12 9.13 -15.32 8.04
C LEU A 12 10.22 -15.74 9.03
N ALA A 13 9.87 -15.98 10.31
CA ALA A 13 10.81 -16.44 11.31
C ALA A 13 11.24 -17.90 11.08
N GLU A 14 10.38 -18.70 10.46
CA GLU A 14 10.66 -20.12 10.16
C GLU A 14 11.60 -20.29 8.97
N LEU A 15 11.74 -19.25 8.12
CA LEU A 15 12.57 -19.30 6.91
C LEU A 15 14.07 -19.12 7.18
N GLY A 16 14.48 -18.84 8.42
CA GLY A 16 15.90 -18.64 8.77
C GLY A 16 16.53 -17.41 8.08
N LEU A 17 15.72 -16.42 7.71
CA LEU A 17 16.17 -15.18 7.09
C LEU A 17 16.49 -14.12 8.16
N PRO A 18 17.38 -13.15 7.89
CA PRO A 18 17.66 -12.05 8.79
C PRO A 18 16.42 -11.16 8.92
N LEU A 19 15.96 -10.94 10.16
CA LEU A 19 14.76 -10.17 10.47
C LEU A 19 15.10 -8.94 11.32
N ASP A 20 14.31 -7.87 11.15
CA ASP A 20 14.34 -6.71 12.03
C ASP A 20 13.47 -6.93 13.31
N ASP A 21 13.48 -5.97 14.23
CA ASP A 21 12.73 -6.00 15.49
C ASP A 21 11.21 -6.16 15.31
N ARG A 22 10.71 -5.94 14.08
CA ARG A 22 9.29 -6.06 13.72
C ARG A 22 8.98 -7.35 12.96
N GLY A 23 9.97 -8.23 12.81
CA GLY A 23 9.86 -9.50 12.09
C GLY A 23 9.88 -9.35 10.56
N ARG A 24 10.35 -8.22 10.02
CA ARG A 24 10.47 -8.01 8.57
C ARG A 24 11.84 -8.45 8.09
N VAL A 25 11.90 -9.04 6.91
CA VAL A 25 13.15 -9.50 6.28
C VAL A 25 14.05 -8.30 5.95
N ILE A 26 15.28 -8.33 6.43
CA ILE A 26 16.27 -7.27 6.15
C ILE A 26 16.83 -7.46 4.75
N VAL A 27 16.73 -6.43 3.91
CA VAL A 27 17.22 -6.44 2.54
C VAL A 27 18.23 -5.32 2.27
N THR A 28 19.03 -5.51 1.23
CA THR A 28 19.90 -4.48 0.68
C THR A 28 19.07 -3.42 -0.08
N PRO A 29 19.65 -2.26 -0.43
CA PRO A 29 18.96 -1.27 -1.26
C PRO A 29 18.47 -1.81 -2.62
N GLU A 30 19.07 -2.89 -3.12
CA GLU A 30 18.71 -3.58 -4.35
C GLU A 30 17.59 -4.59 -4.18
N LEU A 31 17.02 -4.70 -2.95
CA LEU A 31 15.94 -5.60 -2.54
C LEU A 31 16.35 -7.07 -2.39
N ARG A 32 17.66 -7.36 -2.33
CA ARG A 32 18.21 -8.69 -2.05
C ARG A 32 18.24 -8.93 -0.54
N VAL A 33 17.93 -10.12 -0.08
CA VAL A 33 18.02 -10.48 1.35
C VAL A 33 19.48 -10.41 1.80
N GLN A 34 19.71 -9.78 2.94
CA GLN A 34 21.07 -9.64 3.47
C GLN A 34 21.69 -11.03 3.75
N GLY A 35 22.90 -11.26 3.21
CA GLY A 35 23.60 -12.54 3.35
C GLY A 35 23.07 -13.69 2.47
N ARG A 36 22.17 -13.39 1.52
CA ARG A 36 21.65 -14.37 0.54
C ARG A 36 21.73 -13.78 -0.86
N ASP A 37 22.24 -14.54 -1.80
CA ASP A 37 22.40 -14.13 -3.20
C ASP A 37 21.22 -14.52 -4.10
N ASP A 38 20.43 -15.46 -3.64
CA ASP A 38 19.36 -16.14 -4.35
C ASP A 38 17.94 -15.74 -3.88
N VAL A 39 17.83 -14.84 -2.87
CA VAL A 39 16.54 -14.46 -2.26
C VAL A 39 16.34 -12.95 -2.26
N TRP A 40 15.15 -12.52 -2.59
CA TRP A 40 14.73 -11.13 -2.56
C TRP A 40 13.44 -10.97 -1.76
N ALA A 41 13.29 -9.82 -1.10
CA ALA A 41 12.05 -9.49 -0.41
C ALA A 41 11.68 -8.01 -0.64
N LEU A 42 10.38 -7.72 -0.64
CA LEU A 42 9.83 -6.38 -0.84
C LEU A 42 8.45 -6.22 -0.19
N GLY A 43 7.96 -5.00 -0.14
CA GLY A 43 6.64 -4.68 0.42
C GLY A 43 6.61 -4.75 1.95
N ASP A 44 5.44 -5.08 2.49
CA ASP A 44 5.19 -5.02 3.93
C ASP A 44 5.99 -6.03 4.75
N CYS A 45 6.42 -7.13 4.12
CA CYS A 45 7.25 -8.17 4.76
C CYS A 45 8.74 -7.83 4.79
N ALA A 46 9.19 -6.75 4.16
CA ALA A 46 10.60 -6.41 4.03
C ALA A 46 10.96 -5.09 4.73
N HIS A 47 12.15 -5.07 5.34
CA HIS A 47 12.79 -3.85 5.81
C HIS A 47 13.67 -3.30 4.69
N VAL A 48 13.09 -2.43 3.86
CA VAL A 48 13.76 -1.89 2.68
C VAL A 48 14.38 -0.53 2.99
N PRO A 49 15.73 -0.39 2.92
CA PRO A 49 16.38 0.92 3.00
C PRO A 49 16.08 1.72 1.72
N ASN A 50 15.76 3.01 1.89
CA ASN A 50 15.39 3.87 0.78
C ASN A 50 16.40 4.98 0.58
N GLY A 51 17.04 5.01 -0.58
CA GLY A 51 18.02 6.03 -0.93
C GLY A 51 17.45 7.46 -1.02
N ALA A 52 16.14 7.66 -1.01
CA ALA A 52 15.52 8.98 -0.95
C ALA A 52 15.27 9.47 0.48
N THR A 53 15.34 8.57 1.48
CA THR A 53 15.13 8.84 2.91
C THR A 53 16.17 8.09 3.75
N PRO A 54 17.45 8.50 3.71
CA PRO A 54 18.53 7.81 4.41
C PRO A 54 18.25 7.63 5.91
N GLY A 55 18.62 6.49 6.46
CA GLY A 55 18.46 6.19 7.88
C GLY A 55 17.04 5.75 8.28
N ARG A 56 16.12 5.63 7.34
CA ARG A 56 14.76 5.12 7.58
C ARG A 56 14.41 4.02 6.60
N ALA A 57 13.78 2.97 7.10
CA ALA A 57 13.13 1.98 6.25
C ALA A 57 11.80 2.52 5.71
N ASP A 58 11.41 2.03 4.55
CA ASP A 58 10.13 2.37 3.96
C ASP A 58 8.94 1.97 4.85
N PRO A 59 7.91 2.81 4.92
CA PRO A 59 6.67 2.43 5.56
C PRO A 59 5.96 1.34 4.74
N PRO A 60 5.22 0.42 5.40
CA PRO A 60 4.43 -0.61 4.73
C PRO A 60 3.24 0.03 4.02
N THR A 61 3.41 0.33 2.74
CA THR A 61 2.37 0.94 1.90
C THR A 61 2.39 0.35 0.49
N SER A 62 1.22 0.24 -0.12
CA SER A 62 1.07 -0.22 -1.50
C SER A 62 1.87 0.63 -2.51
N GLN A 63 2.06 1.92 -2.21
CA GLN A 63 2.87 2.80 -3.06
C GLN A 63 4.33 2.36 -3.13
N HIS A 64 4.92 2.02 -1.98
CA HIS A 64 6.28 1.49 -1.91
C HIS A 64 6.33 0.10 -2.53
N ALA A 65 5.44 -0.82 -2.14
CA ALA A 65 5.43 -2.20 -2.63
C ALA A 65 5.39 -2.30 -4.17
N LEU A 66 4.49 -1.54 -4.82
CA LEU A 66 4.40 -1.52 -6.29
C LEU A 66 5.67 -1.00 -6.98
N ARG A 67 6.35 -0.02 -6.40
CA ARG A 67 7.57 0.54 -6.97
C ARG A 67 8.78 -0.32 -6.70
N GLN A 68 8.82 -0.93 -5.52
CA GLN A 68 9.82 -1.94 -5.18
C GLN A 68 9.72 -3.13 -6.13
N ALA A 69 8.50 -3.62 -6.42
CA ALA A 69 8.29 -4.71 -7.37
C ALA A 69 8.82 -4.35 -8.77
N ARG A 70 8.53 -3.15 -9.27
CA ARG A 70 9.04 -2.67 -10.57
C ARG A 70 10.57 -2.57 -10.58
N ARG A 71 11.18 -2.15 -9.46
CA ARG A 71 12.63 -2.10 -9.31
C ARG A 71 13.23 -3.49 -9.27
N LEU A 72 12.62 -4.40 -8.50
CA LEU A 72 13.08 -5.77 -8.40
C LEU A 72 13.10 -6.48 -9.76
N VAL A 73 12.05 -6.34 -10.56
CA VAL A 73 12.02 -6.93 -11.93
C VAL A 73 13.22 -6.47 -12.76
N LYS A 74 13.60 -5.20 -12.69
CA LYS A 74 14.78 -4.67 -13.39
C LYS A 74 16.08 -5.18 -12.79
N ASN A 75 16.16 -5.31 -11.47
CA ASN A 75 17.34 -5.83 -10.80
C ASN A 75 17.56 -7.31 -11.11
N LEU A 76 16.49 -8.10 -11.20
CA LEU A 76 16.56 -9.50 -11.67
C LEU A 76 17.00 -9.59 -13.14
N GLY A 77 16.71 -8.57 -13.96
CA GLY A 77 17.21 -8.45 -15.33
C GLY A 77 18.65 -7.93 -15.45
N GLY A 78 19.38 -7.77 -14.33
CA GLY A 78 20.81 -7.42 -14.32
C GLY A 78 21.13 -5.93 -14.05
N GLU A 79 20.15 -5.05 -13.83
CA GLU A 79 20.46 -3.62 -13.56
C GLU A 79 21.14 -3.38 -12.21
N ALA A 80 20.86 -4.21 -11.18
CA ALA A 80 21.41 -4.13 -9.81
C ALA A 80 21.45 -2.71 -9.22
N LYS A 81 20.37 -1.93 -9.39
CA LYS A 81 20.29 -0.55 -8.91
C LYS A 81 19.49 -0.45 -7.60
N PRO A 82 19.88 0.46 -6.69
CA PRO A 82 19.19 0.66 -5.43
C PRO A 82 17.75 1.18 -5.65
N TYR A 83 16.87 0.78 -4.75
CA TYR A 83 15.53 1.35 -4.66
C TYR A 83 15.58 2.78 -4.14
N ARG A 84 14.92 3.68 -4.83
CA ARG A 84 14.84 5.09 -4.47
C ARG A 84 13.49 5.67 -4.84
N TYR A 85 12.72 6.07 -3.83
CA TYR A 85 11.42 6.70 -4.04
C TYR A 85 11.04 7.62 -2.87
N ARG A 86 10.62 8.83 -3.20
CA ARG A 86 10.04 9.76 -2.23
C ARG A 86 8.52 9.71 -2.37
N MET A 87 7.83 9.40 -1.28
CA MET A 87 6.38 9.33 -1.26
C MET A 87 5.78 10.70 -1.57
N LEU A 88 4.85 10.75 -2.54
CA LEU A 88 4.21 11.99 -2.99
C LEU A 88 3.10 12.45 -2.06
N GLY A 89 2.61 11.59 -1.17
CA GLY A 89 1.56 11.92 -0.22
C GLY A 89 0.78 10.70 0.25
N GLN A 90 -0.15 10.97 1.15
CA GLN A 90 -1.07 9.99 1.72
C GLN A 90 -2.50 10.49 1.57
N VAL A 91 -3.41 9.57 1.28
CA VAL A 91 -4.82 9.88 1.13
C VAL A 91 -5.66 8.84 1.89
N ALA A 92 -6.73 9.28 2.53
CA ALA A 92 -7.68 8.39 3.18
C ALA A 92 -9.12 8.92 3.03
N THR A 93 -10.05 8.02 2.74
CA THR A 93 -11.49 8.30 2.74
C THR A 93 -12.08 7.99 4.11
N LEU A 94 -12.82 8.92 4.67
CA LEU A 94 -13.47 8.81 5.99
C LEU A 94 -14.98 8.60 5.87
N GLY A 95 -15.48 8.40 4.65
CA GLY A 95 -16.90 8.23 4.37
C GLY A 95 -17.36 8.99 3.13
N ARG A 96 -18.70 9.11 2.96
CA ARG A 96 -19.28 9.78 1.79
C ARG A 96 -18.90 11.25 1.78
N TYR A 97 -18.20 11.70 0.73
CA TYR A 97 -17.70 13.07 0.52
C TYR A 97 -16.73 13.59 1.61
N LYS A 98 -16.20 12.69 2.44
CA LYS A 98 -15.24 13.05 3.49
C LYS A 98 -13.93 12.31 3.27
N GLY A 99 -12.83 13.05 3.27
CA GLY A 99 -11.48 12.50 3.17
C GLY A 99 -10.46 13.41 3.84
N ILE A 100 -9.27 12.86 3.97
CA ILE A 100 -8.05 13.60 4.31
C ILE A 100 -7.01 13.25 3.26
N ALA A 101 -6.25 14.22 2.83
CA ALA A 101 -5.15 14.02 1.90
C ALA A 101 -4.00 14.96 2.28
N ASP A 102 -2.79 14.43 2.22
CA ASP A 102 -1.56 15.21 2.24
C ASP A 102 -0.83 14.88 0.93
N VAL A 103 -0.80 15.82 0.01
CA VAL A 103 -0.22 15.63 -1.32
C VAL A 103 0.82 16.72 -1.54
N MET A 104 2.09 16.34 -1.60
CA MET A 104 3.23 17.25 -1.75
C MET A 104 3.26 18.40 -0.71
N GLY A 105 2.79 18.12 0.53
CA GLY A 105 2.71 19.11 1.61
C GLY A 105 1.40 19.92 1.65
N LEU A 106 0.53 19.78 0.64
CA LEU A 106 -0.79 20.41 0.64
C LEU A 106 -1.78 19.50 1.41
N ARG A 107 -2.27 20.00 2.55
CA ARG A 107 -3.23 19.29 3.40
C ARG A 107 -4.65 19.63 3.00
N LEU A 108 -5.36 18.66 2.45
CA LEU A 108 -6.75 18.75 2.05
C LEU A 108 -7.65 17.99 3.03
N ARG A 109 -8.88 18.49 3.25
CA ARG A 109 -9.89 17.85 4.10
C ARG A 109 -11.27 17.92 3.44
N GLY A 110 -12.16 17.01 3.83
CA GLY A 110 -13.55 16.98 3.34
C GLY A 110 -13.66 16.57 1.87
N PHE A 111 -14.52 17.29 1.13
CA PHE A 111 -14.81 16.99 -0.26
C PHE A 111 -13.59 17.09 -1.20
N PRO A 112 -12.72 18.11 -1.15
CA PRO A 112 -11.54 18.17 -2.00
C PRO A 112 -10.60 16.96 -1.81
N ALA A 113 -10.36 16.54 -0.57
CA ALA A 113 -9.55 15.36 -0.28
C ALA A 113 -10.20 14.09 -0.81
N TRP A 114 -11.51 13.95 -0.63
CA TRP A 114 -12.28 12.83 -1.15
C TRP A 114 -12.22 12.75 -2.68
N PHE A 115 -12.38 13.89 -3.36
CA PHE A 115 -12.30 13.96 -4.82
C PHE A 115 -10.91 13.59 -5.35
N VAL A 116 -9.84 14.15 -4.76
CA VAL A 116 -8.45 13.83 -5.12
C VAL A 116 -8.17 12.35 -4.91
N THR A 117 -8.60 11.78 -3.78
CA THR A 117 -8.42 10.36 -3.48
C THR A 117 -9.09 9.49 -4.54
N ARG A 118 -10.33 9.78 -4.90
CA ARG A 118 -11.08 9.00 -5.90
C ARG A 118 -10.48 9.13 -7.29
N SER A 119 -10.14 10.36 -7.70
CA SER A 119 -9.50 10.62 -8.99
C SER A 119 -8.17 9.87 -9.13
N TYR A 120 -7.35 9.86 -8.08
CA TYR A 120 -6.11 9.10 -8.05
C TYR A 120 -6.34 7.60 -8.21
N HIS A 121 -7.28 7.01 -7.47
CA HIS A 121 -7.59 5.58 -7.59
C HIS A 121 -8.16 5.23 -8.96
N LEU A 122 -9.03 6.09 -9.51
CA LEU A 122 -9.57 5.91 -10.86
C LEU A 122 -8.45 5.93 -11.92
N TYR A 123 -7.49 6.85 -11.77
CA TYR A 123 -6.33 6.92 -12.66
C TYR A 123 -5.51 5.62 -12.63
N GLN A 124 -5.31 5.03 -11.45
CA GLN A 124 -4.52 3.81 -11.24
C GLN A 124 -5.21 2.53 -11.74
N LEU A 125 -6.52 2.56 -11.99
CA LEU A 125 -7.22 1.38 -12.52
C LEU A 125 -6.69 1.03 -13.92
N PRO A 126 -6.34 -0.23 -14.17
CA PRO A 126 -6.06 -0.71 -15.52
C PRO A 126 -7.37 -0.81 -16.29
N LEU A 127 -7.28 -0.70 -17.62
CA LEU A 127 -8.40 -0.83 -18.57
C LEU A 127 -9.45 0.29 -18.51
N LEU A 128 -9.69 0.90 -19.67
CA LEU A 128 -10.69 1.96 -19.82
C LEU A 128 -12.11 1.50 -19.46
N SER A 129 -12.47 0.27 -19.83
CA SER A 129 -13.78 -0.30 -19.50
C SER A 129 -14.07 -0.35 -17.99
N ARG A 130 -13.07 -0.65 -17.18
CA ARG A 130 -13.18 -0.61 -15.70
C ARG A 130 -13.34 0.81 -15.19
N LYS A 131 -12.59 1.76 -15.74
CA LYS A 131 -12.71 3.18 -15.39
C LYS A 131 -14.12 3.69 -15.69
N LEU A 132 -14.66 3.40 -16.85
CA LEU A 132 -16.01 3.81 -17.24
C LEU A 132 -17.09 3.21 -16.33
N ARG A 133 -16.96 1.93 -15.97
CA ARG A 133 -17.88 1.29 -15.02
C ARG A 133 -17.86 1.97 -13.65
N VAL A 134 -16.66 2.28 -13.14
CA VAL A 134 -16.53 2.96 -11.84
C VAL A 134 -17.09 4.38 -11.90
N VAL A 135 -16.86 5.12 -12.99
CA VAL A 135 -17.44 6.45 -13.16
C VAL A 135 -18.98 6.38 -13.22
N ALA A 136 -19.55 5.42 -13.96
CA ALA A 136 -21.00 5.21 -14.01
C ALA A 136 -21.58 4.87 -12.64
N ASP A 137 -20.94 3.96 -11.87
CA ASP A 137 -21.35 3.63 -10.50
C ASP A 137 -21.28 4.85 -9.57
N TRP A 138 -20.27 5.68 -9.70
CA TRP A 138 -20.16 6.91 -8.92
C TRP A 138 -21.24 7.91 -9.28
N THR A 139 -21.54 8.06 -10.58
CA THR A 139 -22.60 8.97 -11.06
C THR A 139 -23.97 8.53 -10.52
N THR A 140 -24.28 7.24 -10.63
CA THR A 140 -25.54 6.71 -10.08
C THR A 140 -25.60 6.87 -8.55
N SER A 141 -24.49 6.69 -7.83
CA SER A 141 -24.44 6.86 -6.38
C SER A 141 -24.61 8.32 -5.91
N LEU A 142 -24.50 9.31 -6.80
CA LEU A 142 -24.83 10.70 -6.47
C LEU A 142 -26.33 10.87 -6.25
N PHE A 143 -27.14 10.19 -7.05
CA PHE A 143 -28.60 10.34 -7.07
C PHE A 143 -29.29 9.30 -6.19
N PHE A 144 -28.74 8.08 -6.11
CA PHE A 144 -29.29 6.97 -5.35
C PHE A 144 -28.43 6.65 -4.13
N ARG A 145 -29.06 6.42 -2.97
CA ARG A 145 -28.32 5.87 -1.82
C ARG A 145 -27.93 4.43 -2.11
N ARG A 146 -26.71 4.06 -1.74
CA ARG A 146 -26.32 2.64 -1.75
C ARG A 146 -27.07 1.90 -0.65
N ASP A 147 -27.67 0.79 -1.02
CA ASP A 147 -28.15 -0.19 -0.05
C ASP A 147 -26.95 -0.81 0.64
N ILE A 148 -26.88 -0.67 1.95
CA ILE A 148 -25.87 -1.32 2.78
C ILE A 148 -26.49 -2.64 3.17
N ALA A 149 -26.11 -3.73 2.50
CA ALA A 149 -26.42 -5.08 2.97
C ALA A 149 -25.50 -5.39 4.15
N GLU A 150 -26.06 -5.40 5.35
CA GLU A 150 -25.39 -5.89 6.55
C GLU A 150 -25.48 -7.40 6.58
N LEU A 151 -24.40 -8.08 6.20
CA LEU A 151 -24.30 -9.53 6.35
C LEU A 151 -24.05 -9.85 7.83
N ASP A 152 -25.09 -10.19 8.57
CA ASP A 152 -25.02 -10.64 9.97
C ASP A 152 -24.44 -12.06 10.05
N VAL A 153 -23.14 -12.19 9.75
CA VAL A 153 -22.42 -13.49 9.75
C VAL A 153 -22.19 -14.03 11.17
N LEU A 154 -22.41 -13.22 12.21
CA LEU A 154 -22.09 -13.58 13.60
C LEU A 154 -23.30 -14.06 14.42
N ARG A 155 -24.49 -14.12 13.84
CA ARG A 155 -25.71 -14.50 14.57
C ARG A 155 -25.93 -16.02 14.75
N ASP A 156 -25.18 -16.84 14.03
CA ASP A 156 -25.38 -18.30 14.00
C ASP A 156 -24.44 -19.11 14.91
N THR A 157 -23.59 -18.48 15.71
CA THR A 157 -22.66 -19.19 16.63
C THR A 157 -23.14 -19.27 18.08
N ARG A 158 -24.42 -18.92 18.35
CA ARG A 158 -25.03 -19.08 19.69
C ARG A 158 -26.39 -19.82 19.61
N ARG A 159 -26.35 -21.06 19.21
CA ARG A 159 -27.36 -22.04 19.56
C ARG A 159 -26.69 -23.35 19.95
#